data_d7beb2fb5c56d2495502befd6898b63d
#
_entry.id   d7beb2fb5c56d2495502befd6898b63d
#
_cell.length_a   1.000
_cell.length_b   1.000
_cell.length_c   1.000
_cell.angle_alpha   90.00
_cell.angle_beta   90.00
_cell.angle_gamma   90.00
#
_symmetry.space_group_name_H-M   'P 1'
#
loop_
_entity.id
_entity.type
_entity.pdbx_description
1 polymer ?
#
loop_
_entity_poly.entity_id
_entity_poly.type
_entity_poly.pdbx_seq_one_letter_code
_entity_poly.pdbx_strand_id
1 'polypeptide(L)'
;MAQKSLQTDKHVVYQMMFHLWGNQNTEVKRNGSAAENGVTKFKDVSTKGLQALKKKGYSHLYATGILEHATMEDNSAFGSPIDHPQVVKGRAGSPFAIKDYYDVNPFLADKPAERMQEFASMLDRIHKADLKLILDFVPNHLARAYYSDQKPAGVVDFGQNDNKDISFSPANNFYYLPGTQFTIPNGVNPPVPVTIPYVEIPAKVSGNNVFSAQPSIHDWFETVKLNYGVDLQQGNKTHFDPIPDTWLKMTDILLYWTKKGVDGFRCDMAEMVPVEFWAYAIPKVKAQNPAAIFIAEIYNPQEYRNYIFKGGFDYLYDKVGLYDGIRHIMEKKTGATTADISRVWQNESGDFANHMLRFLENHDETRLNSPAFAAANFWSSIPGMVLTASMHDGPLMIY
;
A
#
# COMPACT_ATOMS: atom_id res chain seq x y z
N MET A 1 -20.49 -6.49 41.45
CA MET A 1 -19.37 -6.31 40.49
C MET A 1 -20.00 -6.03 39.13
N ALA A 2 -19.93 -4.79 38.66
CA ALA A 2 -20.48 -4.44 37.34
C ALA A 2 -19.54 -5.00 36.26
N GLN A 3 -20.06 -5.88 35.46
CA GLN A 3 -19.40 -6.39 34.28
C GLN A 3 -19.23 -5.19 33.30
N LYS A 4 -18.01 -4.64 33.24
CA LYS A 4 -17.65 -3.68 32.19
C LYS A 4 -17.82 -4.41 30.87
N SER A 5 -18.85 -4.06 30.09
CA SER A 5 -18.98 -4.52 28.72
C SER A 5 -17.72 -4.06 27.99
N LEU A 6 -16.91 -4.98 27.56
CA LEU A 6 -15.88 -4.77 26.54
C LEU A 6 -16.59 -4.52 25.20
N GLN A 7 -17.21 -3.36 25.08
CA GLN A 7 -17.63 -2.83 23.80
C GLN A 7 -16.36 -2.20 23.20
N THR A 8 -15.53 -3.03 22.61
CA THR A 8 -14.50 -2.53 21.67
C THR A 8 -15.27 -2.03 20.46
N ASP A 9 -15.29 -0.73 20.26
CA ASP A 9 -15.93 -0.14 19.08
C ASP A 9 -15.28 -0.78 17.84
N LYS A 10 -16.12 -1.35 16.97
CA LYS A 10 -15.70 -1.94 15.71
C LYS A 10 -15.00 -0.89 14.83
N HIS A 11 -13.80 -1.16 14.39
CA HIS A 11 -13.15 -0.28 13.44
C HIS A 11 -13.83 -0.37 12.07
N VAL A 12 -14.29 0.77 11.56
CA VAL A 12 -14.86 0.88 10.23
C VAL A 12 -13.97 1.82 9.42
N VAL A 13 -13.29 1.24 8.44
CA VAL A 13 -12.30 1.91 7.61
C VAL A 13 -12.95 2.36 6.30
N TYR A 14 -12.83 3.63 5.97
CA TYR A 14 -13.16 4.14 4.64
C TYR A 14 -11.89 4.19 3.80
N GLN A 15 -11.77 3.32 2.81
CA GLN A 15 -10.67 3.36 1.87
C GLN A 15 -10.92 4.41 0.79
N MET A 16 -9.91 5.19 0.45
CA MET A 16 -9.95 6.14 -0.64
C MET A 16 -8.70 6.05 -1.52
N MET A 17 -8.90 6.02 -2.81
CA MET A 17 -7.87 6.35 -3.80
C MET A 17 -7.73 7.86 -3.79
N PHE A 18 -6.70 8.40 -3.10
CA PHE A 18 -6.68 9.79 -2.67
C PHE A 18 -6.84 10.77 -3.85
N HIS A 19 -6.09 10.58 -4.91
CA HIS A 19 -6.11 11.49 -6.06
C HIS A 19 -7.43 11.49 -6.86
N LEU A 20 -8.31 10.49 -6.65
CA LEU A 20 -9.64 10.40 -7.27
C LEU A 20 -10.75 10.89 -6.36
N TRP A 21 -10.55 10.87 -5.04
CA TRP A 21 -11.59 11.17 -4.07
C TRP A 21 -11.98 12.66 -4.13
N GLY A 22 -13.25 12.94 -4.42
CA GLY A 22 -13.72 14.33 -4.54
C GLY A 22 -13.33 15.04 -5.86
N ASN A 23 -12.64 14.38 -6.77
CA ASN A 23 -12.39 14.92 -8.10
C ASN A 23 -13.73 15.13 -8.84
N GLN A 24 -14.00 16.35 -9.27
CA GLN A 24 -15.24 16.74 -9.94
C GLN A 24 -15.14 16.65 -11.47
N ASN A 25 -13.95 16.37 -12.01
CA ASN A 25 -13.79 16.23 -13.44
C ASN A 25 -14.40 14.91 -13.93
N THR A 26 -15.39 14.96 -14.79
CA THR A 26 -16.08 13.79 -15.36
C THR A 26 -15.50 13.36 -16.71
N GLU A 27 -14.68 14.19 -17.33
CA GLU A 27 -14.01 13.89 -18.59
C GLU A 27 -12.57 13.46 -18.30
N VAL A 28 -12.31 12.15 -18.45
CA VAL A 28 -11.00 11.57 -18.19
C VAL A 28 -10.29 11.30 -19.52
N LYS A 29 -9.18 11.99 -19.73
CA LYS A 29 -8.27 11.74 -20.85
C LYS A 29 -7.29 10.63 -20.50
N ARG A 30 -7.24 9.57 -21.29
CA ARG A 30 -6.24 8.52 -21.09
C ARG A 30 -4.82 9.11 -21.16
N ASN A 31 -4.02 8.87 -20.12
CA ASN A 31 -2.70 9.48 -19.94
C ASN A 31 -2.70 11.02 -19.93
N GLY A 32 -3.82 11.65 -19.59
CA GLY A 32 -3.88 13.08 -19.34
C GLY A 32 -3.08 13.46 -18.09
N SER A 33 -2.62 14.71 -18.06
CA SER A 33 -1.94 15.28 -16.89
C SER A 33 -2.90 15.45 -15.69
N ALA A 34 -2.35 15.65 -14.52
CA ALA A 34 -3.11 16.04 -13.33
C ALA A 34 -3.93 17.33 -13.57
N ALA A 35 -3.44 18.25 -14.40
CA ALA A 35 -4.16 19.47 -14.78
C ALA A 35 -5.34 19.18 -15.71
N GLU A 36 -5.21 18.23 -16.65
CA GLU A 36 -6.27 17.85 -17.60
C GLU A 36 -7.36 17.01 -16.93
N ASN A 37 -6.97 16.01 -16.12
CA ASN A 37 -7.90 15.06 -15.52
C ASN A 37 -8.43 15.50 -14.15
N GLY A 38 -7.85 16.53 -13.58
CA GLY A 38 -8.08 16.90 -12.19
C GLY A 38 -7.44 15.91 -11.21
N VAL A 39 -7.23 16.38 -10.01
CA VAL A 39 -6.70 15.59 -8.89
C VAL A 39 -7.20 16.18 -7.58
N THR A 40 -7.55 15.34 -6.64
CA THR A 40 -7.91 15.75 -5.27
C THR A 40 -6.75 16.46 -4.60
N LYS A 41 -7.04 17.57 -3.96
CA LYS A 41 -6.07 18.31 -3.14
C LYS A 41 -6.29 18.03 -1.66
N PHE A 42 -5.25 18.20 -0.83
CA PHE A 42 -5.38 18.03 0.62
C PHE A 42 -6.49 18.87 1.24
N LYS A 43 -6.75 20.07 0.71
CA LYS A 43 -7.85 20.95 1.15
C LYS A 43 -9.25 20.37 0.88
N ASP A 44 -9.40 19.53 -0.16
CA ASP A 44 -10.68 18.96 -0.57
C ASP A 44 -11.21 17.93 0.45
N VAL A 45 -10.33 17.40 1.29
CA VAL A 45 -10.70 16.64 2.49
C VAL A 45 -11.27 17.60 3.53
N SER A 46 -12.51 18.03 3.29
CA SER A 46 -13.16 19.11 4.03
C SER A 46 -13.72 18.65 5.38
N THR A 47 -13.78 19.57 6.34
CA THR A 47 -14.41 19.33 7.65
C THR A 47 -15.84 18.78 7.53
N LYS A 48 -16.63 19.31 6.58
CA LYS A 48 -18.01 18.85 6.33
C LYS A 48 -18.04 17.40 5.84
N GLY A 49 -17.14 17.04 4.91
CA GLY A 49 -17.02 15.66 4.41
C GLY A 49 -16.61 14.69 5.53
N LEU A 50 -15.61 15.08 6.33
CA LEU A 50 -15.13 14.27 7.45
C LEU A 50 -16.22 14.06 8.52
N GLN A 51 -16.96 15.10 8.89
CA GLN A 51 -18.11 14.99 9.81
C GLN A 51 -19.20 14.07 9.26
N ALA A 52 -19.46 14.12 7.96
CA ALA A 52 -20.41 13.22 7.32
C ALA A 52 -19.97 11.76 7.37
N LEU A 53 -18.68 11.47 7.18
CA LEU A 53 -18.12 10.13 7.35
C LEU A 53 -18.21 9.67 8.80
N LYS A 54 -17.82 10.51 9.76
CA LYS A 54 -17.96 10.20 11.20
C LYS A 54 -19.38 9.87 11.58
N LYS A 55 -20.36 10.68 11.11
CA LYS A 55 -21.79 10.43 11.36
C LYS A 55 -22.28 9.10 10.79
N LYS A 56 -21.66 8.60 9.73
CA LYS A 56 -21.96 7.28 9.15
C LYS A 56 -21.30 6.12 9.90
N GLY A 57 -20.53 6.39 10.97
CA GLY A 57 -19.89 5.38 11.78
C GLY A 57 -18.46 5.00 11.37
N TYR A 58 -17.84 5.70 10.41
CA TYR A 58 -16.44 5.49 10.10
C TYR A 58 -15.55 5.93 11.25
N SER A 59 -14.49 5.17 11.50
CA SER A 59 -13.47 5.45 12.51
C SER A 59 -12.12 5.84 11.89
N HIS A 60 -11.82 5.29 10.72
CA HIS A 60 -10.54 5.48 10.04
C HIS A 60 -10.73 5.82 8.56
N LEU A 61 -9.82 6.63 8.04
CA LEU A 61 -9.60 6.82 6.61
C LEU A 61 -8.32 6.08 6.22
N TYR A 62 -8.41 5.20 5.24
CA TYR A 62 -7.24 4.57 4.63
C TYR A 62 -7.00 5.24 3.28
N ALA A 63 -5.87 5.93 3.13
CA ALA A 63 -5.57 6.73 1.96
C ALA A 63 -4.41 6.13 1.17
N THR A 64 -4.72 5.65 -0.04
CA THR A 64 -3.73 5.17 -1.02
C THR A 64 -3.26 6.32 -1.92
N GLY A 65 -1.95 6.39 -2.18
CA GLY A 65 -1.37 7.32 -3.14
C GLY A 65 -1.05 8.70 -2.58
N ILE A 66 -0.84 8.84 -1.27
CA ILE A 66 -0.37 10.08 -0.65
C ILE A 66 1.15 10.24 -0.76
N LEU A 67 1.91 9.18 -0.45
CA LEU A 67 3.37 9.22 -0.53
C LEU A 67 3.83 9.52 -1.96
N GLU A 68 4.95 10.22 -2.09
CA GLU A 68 5.49 10.54 -3.40
C GLU A 68 5.88 9.27 -4.14
N HIS A 69 5.26 9.06 -5.29
CA HIS A 69 5.53 7.94 -6.19
C HIS A 69 6.01 8.43 -7.56
N ALA A 70 6.65 7.56 -8.32
CA ALA A 70 7.15 7.89 -9.64
C ALA A 70 6.02 8.23 -10.61
N THR A 71 6.11 9.39 -11.27
CA THR A 71 5.13 9.91 -12.23
C THR A 71 5.81 10.60 -13.40
N MET A 72 5.04 10.84 -14.48
CA MET A 72 5.47 11.71 -15.57
C MET A 72 4.91 13.15 -15.43
N GLU A 73 4.53 13.55 -14.22
CA GLU A 73 4.21 14.94 -13.89
C GLU A 73 5.49 15.69 -13.53
N ASP A 74 5.68 16.89 -14.09
CA ASP A 74 6.87 17.70 -13.82
C ASP A 74 6.62 18.64 -12.64
N ASN A 75 7.26 18.33 -11.53
CA ASN A 75 7.31 19.16 -10.33
C ASN A 75 8.77 19.49 -9.97
N SER A 76 9.67 19.57 -10.96
CA SER A 76 11.11 19.84 -10.77
C SER A 76 11.39 21.12 -9.99
N ALA A 77 10.55 22.15 -10.15
CA ALA A 77 10.63 23.38 -9.37
C ALA A 77 10.46 23.17 -7.84
N PHE A 78 9.97 21.98 -7.44
CA PHE A 78 9.67 21.63 -6.04
C PHE A 78 10.43 20.37 -5.59
N GLY A 79 11.49 19.98 -6.30
CA GLY A 79 12.33 18.83 -5.96
C GLY A 79 11.89 17.49 -6.58
N SER A 80 10.72 17.43 -7.23
CA SER A 80 10.19 16.23 -7.85
C SER A 80 10.16 16.35 -9.39
N PRO A 81 11.27 16.06 -10.07
CA PRO A 81 11.31 16.06 -11.53
C PRO A 81 10.52 14.88 -12.10
N ILE A 82 10.18 15.00 -13.39
CA ILE A 82 9.55 13.92 -14.16
C ILE A 82 10.42 12.66 -14.10
N ASP A 83 9.80 11.53 -13.76
CA ASP A 83 10.47 10.25 -13.77
C ASP A 83 10.61 9.70 -15.19
N HIS A 84 11.61 8.83 -15.39
CA HIS A 84 11.94 8.35 -16.73
C HIS A 84 10.78 7.55 -17.33
N PRO A 85 10.23 7.97 -18.50
CA PRO A 85 8.97 7.41 -19.01
C PRO A 85 8.98 5.91 -19.28
N GLN A 86 10.14 5.32 -19.52
CA GLN A 86 10.27 3.88 -19.78
C GLN A 86 10.17 3.01 -18.53
N VAL A 87 10.20 3.60 -17.33
CA VAL A 87 10.10 2.87 -16.06
C VAL A 87 8.99 3.43 -15.15
N VAL A 88 7.96 4.01 -15.77
CA VAL A 88 6.73 4.47 -15.08
C VAL A 88 5.52 3.91 -15.82
N LYS A 89 4.55 3.37 -15.10
CA LYS A 89 3.31 2.82 -15.67
C LYS A 89 2.27 3.92 -15.87
N GLY A 90 2.12 4.38 -17.14
CA GLY A 90 1.23 5.48 -17.48
C GLY A 90 1.72 6.83 -16.93
N ARG A 91 1.01 7.94 -17.25
CA ARG A 91 1.46 9.28 -16.87
C ARG A 91 1.37 9.52 -15.35
N ALA A 92 0.30 9.08 -14.73
CA ALA A 92 0.08 9.23 -13.30
C ALA A 92 0.98 8.33 -12.43
N GLY A 93 1.63 7.34 -13.04
CA GLY A 93 2.43 6.35 -12.32
C GLY A 93 1.60 5.36 -11.51
N SER A 94 2.28 4.53 -10.73
CA SER A 94 1.67 3.63 -9.77
C SER A 94 1.87 4.17 -8.36
N PRO A 95 0.83 4.30 -7.53
CA PRO A 95 0.95 4.72 -6.14
C PRO A 95 1.79 3.77 -5.28
N PHE A 96 2.14 2.59 -5.82
CA PHE A 96 3.01 1.60 -5.20
C PHE A 96 4.47 1.67 -5.67
N ALA A 97 4.81 2.50 -6.66
CA ALA A 97 6.18 2.78 -7.08
C ALA A 97 6.71 4.00 -6.32
N ILE A 98 6.96 3.85 -5.01
CA ILE A 98 7.37 4.95 -4.13
C ILE A 98 8.72 5.51 -4.58
N LYS A 99 8.77 6.83 -4.78
CA LYS A 99 9.96 7.60 -5.17
C LYS A 99 10.62 8.28 -3.99
N ASP A 100 9.83 8.76 -3.03
CA ASP A 100 10.30 9.32 -1.77
C ASP A 100 9.39 8.89 -0.62
N TYR A 101 9.94 8.18 0.38
CA TYR A 101 9.19 7.78 1.57
C TYR A 101 9.03 8.89 2.60
N TYR A 102 9.73 10.00 2.47
CA TYR A 102 9.70 11.10 3.44
C TYR A 102 8.85 12.28 2.98
N ASP A 103 8.22 12.16 1.79
CA ASP A 103 7.43 13.22 1.20
C ASP A 103 6.07 12.73 0.68
N VAL A 104 5.22 13.70 0.36
CA VAL A 104 3.93 13.49 -0.27
C VAL A 104 3.96 14.03 -1.70
N ASN A 105 3.13 13.46 -2.58
CA ASN A 105 3.08 13.92 -3.97
C ASN A 105 2.80 15.43 -4.07
N PRO A 106 3.66 16.21 -4.73
CA PRO A 106 3.50 17.66 -4.87
C PRO A 106 2.18 18.08 -5.53
N PHE A 107 1.68 17.27 -6.48
CA PHE A 107 0.43 17.56 -7.17
C PHE A 107 -0.83 17.41 -6.30
N LEU A 108 -0.73 16.85 -5.08
CA LEU A 108 -1.83 16.79 -4.12
C LEU A 108 -2.01 18.08 -3.30
N ALA A 109 -1.03 18.97 -3.35
CA ALA A 109 -1.11 20.27 -2.69
C ALA A 109 -1.59 21.37 -3.66
N ASP A 110 -2.27 22.39 -3.12
CA ASP A 110 -2.53 23.61 -3.88
C ASP A 110 -1.23 24.38 -4.16
N LYS A 111 -0.36 24.39 -3.15
CA LYS A 111 0.96 25.00 -3.21
C LYS A 111 2.01 23.89 -3.03
N PRO A 112 2.55 23.33 -4.11
CA PRO A 112 3.50 22.23 -4.02
C PRO A 112 4.70 22.45 -3.08
N ALA A 113 5.17 23.70 -2.94
CA ALA A 113 6.23 24.05 -1.98
C ALA A 113 5.79 23.91 -0.51
N GLU A 114 4.49 23.96 -0.22
CA GLU A 114 3.91 23.86 1.13
C GLU A 114 3.24 22.49 1.36
N ARG A 115 3.47 21.48 0.49
CA ARG A 115 2.76 20.18 0.47
C ARG A 115 2.71 19.49 1.82
N MET A 116 3.79 19.51 2.58
CA MET A 116 3.84 18.89 3.91
C MET A 116 3.02 19.66 4.96
N GLN A 117 2.91 20.99 4.83
CA GLN A 117 2.05 21.80 5.70
C GLN A 117 0.57 21.58 5.36
N GLU A 118 0.24 21.46 4.05
CA GLU A 118 -1.12 21.15 3.62
C GLU A 118 -1.55 19.75 4.06
N PHE A 119 -0.64 18.75 3.96
CA PHE A 119 -0.85 17.42 4.52
C PHE A 119 -1.11 17.47 6.04
N ALA A 120 -0.25 18.17 6.80
CA ALA A 120 -0.42 18.32 8.24
C ALA A 120 -1.75 19.01 8.60
N SER A 121 -2.16 20.00 7.81
CA SER A 121 -3.46 20.68 7.98
C SER A 121 -4.64 19.76 7.68
N MET A 122 -4.51 18.87 6.70
CA MET A 122 -5.51 17.83 6.42
C MET A 122 -5.62 16.84 7.59
N LEU A 123 -4.48 16.36 8.08
CA LEU A 123 -4.42 15.43 9.22
C LEU A 123 -5.06 16.02 10.47
N ASP A 124 -4.77 17.29 10.78
CA ASP A 124 -5.42 18.02 11.88
C ASP A 124 -6.95 18.08 11.72
N ARG A 125 -7.47 18.30 10.50
CA ARG A 125 -8.92 18.24 10.23
C ARG A 125 -9.51 16.85 10.44
N ILE A 126 -8.78 15.80 10.05
CA ILE A 126 -9.19 14.40 10.26
C ILE A 126 -9.32 14.13 11.76
N HIS A 127 -8.30 14.49 12.56
CA HIS A 127 -8.31 14.30 14.00
C HIS A 127 -9.40 15.13 14.71
N LYS A 128 -9.63 16.38 14.30
CA LYS A 128 -10.71 17.22 14.81
C LYS A 128 -12.11 16.67 14.51
N ALA A 129 -12.24 15.84 13.49
CA ALA A 129 -13.48 15.13 13.20
C ALA A 129 -13.60 13.80 13.95
N ASP A 130 -12.68 13.49 14.88
CA ASP A 130 -12.58 12.23 15.61
C ASP A 130 -12.46 11.03 14.67
N LEU A 131 -11.70 11.20 13.59
CA LEU A 131 -11.28 10.17 12.64
C LEU A 131 -9.76 9.96 12.73
N LYS A 132 -9.29 8.83 12.24
CA LYS A 132 -7.89 8.43 12.20
C LYS A 132 -7.42 8.25 10.76
N LEU A 133 -6.12 8.49 10.50
CA LEU A 133 -5.53 8.30 9.18
C LEU A 133 -4.62 7.07 9.14
N ILE A 134 -4.90 6.17 8.19
CA ILE A 134 -4.04 5.05 7.82
C ILE A 134 -3.37 5.41 6.49
N LEU A 135 -2.04 5.36 6.43
CA LEU A 135 -1.29 5.49 5.18
C LEU A 135 -1.03 4.12 4.55
N ASP A 136 -0.99 4.09 3.23
CA ASP A 136 -0.45 2.97 2.47
C ASP A 136 1.08 2.98 2.58
N PHE A 137 1.65 1.92 3.11
CA PHE A 137 3.08 1.73 3.27
C PHE A 137 3.52 0.57 2.40
N VAL A 138 4.45 0.82 1.49
CA VAL A 138 4.93 -0.15 0.49
C VAL A 138 6.30 -0.68 0.91
N PRO A 139 6.39 -1.78 1.68
CA PRO A 139 7.65 -2.25 2.23
C PRO A 139 8.45 -3.15 1.30
N ASN A 140 7.79 -3.81 0.34
CA ASN A 140 8.39 -4.87 -0.47
C ASN A 140 9.28 -4.34 -1.60
N HIS A 141 8.96 -3.18 -2.14
CA HIS A 141 9.60 -2.61 -3.34
C HIS A 141 9.47 -1.09 -3.34
N LEU A 142 10.19 -0.45 -4.25
CA LEU A 142 10.14 0.99 -4.50
C LEU A 142 10.40 1.28 -5.98
N ALA A 143 10.26 2.54 -6.42
CA ALA A 143 10.53 2.94 -7.81
C ALA A 143 11.97 2.68 -8.21
N ARG A 144 12.23 2.29 -9.47
CA ARG A 144 13.61 2.07 -9.96
C ARG A 144 14.52 3.28 -9.79
N ALA A 145 13.97 4.47 -9.96
CA ALA A 145 14.67 5.74 -9.81
C ALA A 145 14.43 6.37 -8.42
N TYR A 146 14.40 5.56 -7.36
CA TYR A 146 14.24 6.06 -6.00
C TYR A 146 15.28 7.12 -5.67
N TYR A 147 14.79 8.27 -5.22
CA TYR A 147 15.60 9.37 -4.73
C TYR A 147 14.74 10.21 -3.78
N SER A 148 15.20 10.42 -2.56
CA SER A 148 14.50 11.25 -1.58
C SER A 148 15.17 12.62 -1.50
N ASP A 149 14.43 13.68 -1.82
CA ASP A 149 14.87 15.08 -1.66
C ASP A 149 14.43 15.68 -0.32
N GLN A 150 13.45 15.05 0.35
CA GLN A 150 12.92 15.52 1.65
C GLN A 150 13.36 14.66 2.84
N LYS A 151 14.28 13.72 2.65
CA LYS A 151 14.78 12.90 3.76
C LYS A 151 15.43 13.75 4.86
N PRO A 152 15.26 13.36 6.13
CA PRO A 152 15.95 14.01 7.24
C PRO A 152 17.47 14.04 7.07
N ALA A 153 18.12 15.06 7.64
CA ALA A 153 19.58 15.17 7.59
C ALA A 153 20.25 13.92 8.16
N GLY A 154 21.24 13.39 7.45
CA GLY A 154 21.95 12.16 7.81
C GLY A 154 21.33 10.87 7.31
N VAL A 155 20.12 10.90 6.75
CA VAL A 155 19.50 9.71 6.12
C VAL A 155 20.18 9.42 4.78
N VAL A 156 20.57 8.17 4.59
CA VAL A 156 21.18 7.64 3.35
C VAL A 156 20.11 6.93 2.53
N ASP A 157 20.04 7.25 1.24
CA ASP A 157 19.06 6.62 0.33
C ASP A 157 19.28 5.11 0.20
N PHE A 158 18.19 4.40 -0.15
CA PHE A 158 18.30 2.98 -0.48
C PHE A 158 19.27 2.75 -1.64
N GLY A 159 20.13 1.75 -1.49
CA GLY A 159 21.11 1.35 -2.50
C GLY A 159 22.33 2.26 -2.64
N GLN A 160 22.42 3.37 -1.89
CA GLN A 160 23.54 4.30 -1.99
C GLN A 160 24.87 3.66 -1.59
N ASN A 161 24.86 2.78 -0.59
CA ASN A 161 26.05 2.10 -0.07
C ASN A 161 26.14 0.62 -0.50
N ASP A 162 25.27 0.18 -1.42
CA ASP A 162 25.23 -1.22 -1.85
C ASP A 162 26.50 -1.62 -2.63
N ASN A 163 26.97 -2.83 -2.37
CA ASN A 163 27.92 -3.50 -3.25
C ASN A 163 27.18 -4.05 -4.48
N LYS A 164 27.36 -3.39 -5.62
CA LYS A 164 26.67 -3.72 -6.88
C LYS A 164 27.34 -4.85 -7.68
N ASP A 165 28.50 -5.31 -7.25
CA ASP A 165 29.27 -6.37 -7.94
C ASP A 165 28.83 -7.79 -7.54
N ILE A 166 27.91 -7.90 -6.57
CA ILE A 166 27.37 -9.18 -6.09
C ILE A 166 25.84 -9.20 -6.13
N SER A 167 25.26 -10.36 -6.42
CA SER A 167 23.81 -10.49 -6.55
C SER A 167 23.07 -10.30 -5.23
N PHE A 168 23.62 -10.83 -4.14
CA PHE A 168 23.09 -10.75 -2.80
C PHE A 168 24.17 -10.40 -1.78
N SER A 169 23.82 -9.52 -0.87
CA SER A 169 24.51 -9.30 0.40
C SER A 169 23.47 -8.88 1.44
N PRO A 170 23.52 -9.39 2.68
CA PRO A 170 22.59 -8.94 3.74
C PRO A 170 22.75 -7.45 4.08
N ALA A 171 23.86 -6.82 3.70
CA ALA A 171 24.10 -5.39 3.87
C ALA A 171 23.54 -4.52 2.74
N ASN A 172 23.20 -5.12 1.58
CA ASN A 172 22.62 -4.39 0.46
C ASN A 172 21.13 -4.15 0.66
N ASN A 173 20.64 -3.02 0.15
CA ASN A 173 19.20 -2.73 0.11
C ASN A 173 18.48 -3.40 -1.07
N PHE A 174 19.21 -3.74 -2.14
CA PHE A 174 18.67 -4.34 -3.34
C PHE A 174 19.38 -5.66 -3.69
N TYR A 175 18.70 -6.45 -4.55
CA TYR A 175 19.31 -7.56 -5.27
C TYR A 175 19.76 -7.07 -6.64
N TYR A 176 20.99 -7.42 -7.02
CA TYR A 176 21.59 -7.01 -8.29
C TYR A 176 21.78 -8.19 -9.24
N LEU A 177 21.93 -7.88 -10.52
CA LEU A 177 22.33 -8.80 -11.59
C LEU A 177 23.67 -8.30 -12.14
N PRO A 178 24.80 -8.63 -11.49
CA PRO A 178 26.11 -8.08 -11.83
C PRO A 178 26.47 -8.28 -13.28
N GLY A 179 27.09 -7.26 -13.89
CA GLY A 179 27.54 -7.31 -15.29
C GLY A 179 26.41 -7.22 -16.33
N THR A 180 25.15 -7.03 -15.92
CA THR A 180 24.02 -6.92 -16.86
C THR A 180 23.43 -5.51 -16.86
N GLN A 181 22.88 -5.10 -18.00
CA GLN A 181 22.10 -3.87 -18.15
C GLN A 181 20.62 -4.20 -18.16
N PHE A 182 19.84 -3.41 -17.44
CA PHE A 182 18.38 -3.49 -17.49
C PHE A 182 17.87 -3.21 -18.91
N THR A 183 17.03 -4.10 -19.41
CA THR A 183 16.38 -3.98 -20.71
C THR A 183 14.91 -3.68 -20.53
N ILE A 184 14.44 -2.61 -21.17
CA ILE A 184 13.03 -2.22 -21.14
C ILE A 184 12.16 -3.35 -21.69
N PRO A 185 11.11 -3.78 -20.98
CA PRO A 185 10.21 -4.82 -21.47
C PRO A 185 9.59 -4.50 -22.82
N ASN A 186 9.44 -5.52 -23.66
CA ASN A 186 8.71 -5.39 -24.91
C ASN A 186 7.26 -4.94 -24.63
N GLY A 187 6.76 -4.02 -25.44
CA GLY A 187 5.39 -3.50 -25.31
C GLY A 187 5.26 -2.25 -24.40
N VAL A 188 6.34 -1.84 -23.73
CA VAL A 188 6.36 -0.53 -23.02
C VAL A 188 6.28 0.58 -24.07
N ASN A 189 5.22 1.36 -24.01
CA ASN A 189 4.96 2.48 -24.90
C ASN A 189 4.59 3.72 -24.07
N PRO A 190 5.57 4.54 -23.67
CA PRO A 190 5.34 5.71 -22.84
C PRO A 190 4.44 6.73 -23.53
N PRO A 191 3.54 7.41 -22.78
CA PRO A 191 2.65 8.43 -23.34
C PRO A 191 3.33 9.78 -23.63
N VAL A 192 4.60 9.90 -23.23
CA VAL A 192 5.43 11.08 -23.49
C VAL A 192 6.71 10.67 -24.23
N PRO A 193 7.32 11.58 -25.02
CA PRO A 193 8.53 11.26 -25.78
C PRO A 193 9.69 10.84 -24.87
N VAL A 194 10.42 9.83 -25.32
CA VAL A 194 11.69 9.39 -24.70
C VAL A 194 12.83 10.03 -25.47
N THR A 195 13.50 10.99 -24.86
CA THR A 195 14.63 11.71 -25.49
C THR A 195 15.97 11.02 -25.27
N ILE A 196 16.12 10.34 -24.13
CA ILE A 196 17.31 9.59 -23.73
C ILE A 196 16.82 8.22 -23.26
N PRO A 197 17.41 7.09 -23.71
CA PRO A 197 17.05 5.77 -23.20
C PRO A 197 17.33 5.63 -21.71
N TYR A 198 16.50 4.87 -20.99
CA TYR A 198 16.76 4.53 -19.60
C TYR A 198 17.96 3.58 -19.49
N VAL A 199 18.87 3.87 -18.57
CA VAL A 199 20.06 3.07 -18.32
C VAL A 199 20.15 2.70 -16.85
N GLU A 200 20.24 1.41 -16.55
CA GLU A 200 20.48 0.87 -15.21
C GLU A 200 21.51 -0.26 -15.31
N ILE A 201 22.71 -0.05 -14.76
CA ILE A 201 23.82 -1.02 -14.73
C ILE A 201 24.44 -1.00 -13.33
N PRO A 202 24.52 -2.16 -12.66
CA PRO A 202 23.87 -3.44 -13.01
C PRO A 202 22.35 -3.34 -12.86
N ALA A 203 21.64 -4.19 -13.59
CA ALA A 203 20.19 -4.30 -13.43
C ALA A 203 19.84 -4.76 -12.01
N LYS A 204 18.71 -4.26 -11.49
CA LYS A 204 18.13 -4.68 -10.21
C LYS A 204 16.94 -5.61 -10.42
N VAL A 205 16.74 -6.53 -9.49
CA VAL A 205 15.60 -7.46 -9.46
C VAL A 205 14.29 -6.68 -9.34
N SER A 206 13.28 -7.02 -10.14
CA SER A 206 11.97 -6.35 -10.08
C SER A 206 11.19 -6.67 -8.80
N GLY A 207 10.24 -5.81 -8.44
CA GLY A 207 9.50 -5.86 -7.17
C GLY A 207 8.80 -7.18 -6.87
N ASN A 208 8.44 -7.94 -7.91
CA ASN A 208 7.82 -9.28 -7.81
C ASN A 208 8.82 -10.44 -7.83
N ASN A 209 10.07 -10.22 -7.42
CA ASN A 209 11.13 -11.23 -7.31
C ASN A 209 11.59 -11.83 -8.65
N VAL A 210 11.48 -11.12 -9.77
CA VAL A 210 11.95 -11.61 -11.08
C VAL A 210 13.42 -11.27 -11.25
N PHE A 211 14.29 -12.31 -11.16
CA PHE A 211 15.73 -12.24 -11.33
C PHE A 211 16.10 -12.26 -12.83
N SER A 212 15.68 -11.21 -13.54
CA SER A 212 15.96 -11.02 -14.97
C SER A 212 16.31 -9.58 -15.28
N ALA A 213 17.37 -9.37 -16.06
CA ALA A 213 17.69 -8.05 -16.60
C ALA A 213 16.67 -7.60 -17.67
N GLN A 214 15.87 -8.52 -18.19
CA GLN A 214 14.76 -8.28 -19.12
C GLN A 214 13.48 -8.89 -18.58
N PRO A 215 12.82 -8.26 -17.58
CA PRO A 215 11.50 -8.70 -17.12
C PRO A 215 10.45 -8.54 -18.21
N SER A 216 9.29 -9.18 -18.06
CA SER A 216 8.16 -8.96 -18.94
C SER A 216 7.40 -7.68 -18.58
N ILE A 217 6.51 -7.21 -19.46
CA ILE A 217 5.62 -6.07 -19.18
C ILE A 217 4.62 -6.38 -18.05
N HIS A 218 4.37 -7.66 -17.76
CA HIS A 218 3.48 -8.11 -16.69
C HIS A 218 4.20 -8.23 -15.34
N ASP A 219 5.52 -8.16 -15.34
CA ASP A 219 6.30 -8.04 -14.12
C ASP A 219 6.21 -6.60 -13.57
N TRP A 220 6.58 -6.43 -12.31
CA TRP A 220 6.61 -5.09 -11.71
C TRP A 220 7.91 -4.38 -12.12
N PHE A 221 8.09 -4.23 -13.45
CA PHE A 221 9.34 -3.76 -14.04
C PHE A 221 9.70 -2.32 -13.66
N GLU A 222 8.72 -1.50 -13.29
CA GLU A 222 8.89 -0.12 -12.84
C GLU A 222 9.40 -0.02 -11.40
N THR A 223 9.43 -1.15 -10.68
CA THR A 223 9.87 -1.23 -9.29
C THR A 223 11.06 -2.15 -9.11
N VAL A 224 11.74 -2.00 -7.99
CA VAL A 224 12.85 -2.85 -7.57
C VAL A 224 12.59 -3.47 -6.22
N LYS A 225 12.95 -4.75 -6.05
CA LYS A 225 12.78 -5.51 -4.82
C LYS A 225 13.74 -5.02 -3.74
N LEU A 226 13.19 -4.78 -2.54
CA LEU A 226 13.98 -4.51 -1.36
C LEU A 226 14.50 -5.81 -0.72
N ASN A 227 15.75 -5.75 -0.29
CA ASN A 227 16.43 -6.87 0.34
C ASN A 227 16.37 -6.74 1.87
N TYR A 228 15.65 -7.64 2.49
CA TYR A 228 15.52 -7.74 3.94
C TYR A 228 16.47 -8.77 4.58
N GLY A 229 17.58 -9.09 3.92
CA GLY A 229 18.53 -10.10 4.41
C GLY A 229 18.08 -11.54 4.12
N VAL A 230 17.27 -11.75 3.08
CA VAL A 230 16.85 -13.08 2.63
C VAL A 230 17.51 -13.39 1.30
N ASP A 231 18.32 -14.43 1.21
CA ASP A 231 18.90 -14.90 -0.06
C ASP A 231 17.87 -15.72 -0.84
N LEU A 232 17.14 -15.03 -1.72
CA LEU A 232 16.07 -15.62 -2.53
C LEU A 232 16.56 -16.69 -3.53
N GLN A 233 17.83 -16.67 -3.87
CA GLN A 233 18.45 -17.63 -4.81
C GLN A 233 19.03 -18.85 -4.11
N GLN A 234 19.19 -18.81 -2.78
CA GLN A 234 19.71 -19.91 -1.96
C GLN A 234 18.64 -20.47 -1.01
N GLY A 235 17.46 -20.76 -1.54
CA GLY A 235 16.37 -21.37 -0.78
C GLY A 235 15.79 -20.48 0.33
N ASN A 236 15.79 -19.16 0.14
CA ASN A 236 15.32 -18.17 1.11
C ASN A 236 16.11 -18.19 2.43
N LYS A 237 17.40 -18.46 2.36
CA LYS A 237 18.26 -18.43 3.54
C LYS A 237 18.28 -17.04 4.16
N THR A 238 18.02 -16.99 5.46
CA THR A 238 17.92 -15.72 6.20
C THR A 238 19.27 -15.31 6.82
N HIS A 239 19.52 -13.99 6.82
CA HIS A 239 20.71 -13.35 7.34
C HIS A 239 20.28 -12.10 8.12
N PHE A 240 19.83 -12.29 9.37
CA PHE A 240 19.25 -11.22 10.19
C PHE A 240 20.16 -10.74 11.32
N ASP A 241 21.38 -11.28 11.39
CA ASP A 241 22.43 -10.88 12.33
C ASP A 241 23.75 -10.66 11.54
N PRO A 242 24.24 -9.40 11.49
CA PRO A 242 23.63 -8.19 12.02
C PRO A 242 22.30 -7.82 11.33
N ILE A 243 21.48 -7.01 12.02
CA ILE A 243 20.19 -6.55 11.46
C ILE A 243 20.42 -5.85 10.10
N PRO A 244 19.71 -6.25 9.04
CA PRO A 244 19.85 -5.64 7.72
C PRO A 244 19.56 -4.14 7.71
N ASP A 245 20.32 -3.37 6.95
CA ASP A 245 20.16 -1.92 6.82
C ASP A 245 18.75 -1.52 6.35
N THR A 246 18.13 -2.32 5.49
CA THR A 246 16.74 -2.13 5.03
C THR A 246 15.76 -2.13 6.21
N TRP A 247 15.98 -2.95 7.26
CA TRP A 247 15.10 -2.94 8.43
C TRP A 247 15.19 -1.63 9.19
N LEU A 248 16.39 -1.11 9.34
CA LEU A 248 16.61 0.16 10.03
C LEU A 248 15.92 1.29 9.29
N LYS A 249 16.18 1.42 7.98
CA LYS A 249 15.60 2.46 7.12
C LYS A 249 14.06 2.40 7.10
N MET A 250 13.48 1.21 6.88
CA MET A 250 12.02 1.05 6.84
C MET A 250 11.36 1.32 8.19
N THR A 251 12.03 0.95 9.30
CA THR A 251 11.53 1.27 10.64
C THR A 251 11.57 2.78 10.88
N ASP A 252 12.63 3.46 10.48
CA ASP A 252 12.75 4.92 10.62
C ASP A 252 11.69 5.67 9.81
N ILE A 253 11.32 5.17 8.61
CA ILE A 253 10.23 5.71 7.81
C ILE A 253 8.89 5.58 8.56
N LEU A 254 8.59 4.40 9.11
CA LEU A 254 7.38 4.20 9.92
C LEU A 254 7.33 5.13 11.14
N LEU A 255 8.45 5.28 11.84
CA LEU A 255 8.57 6.19 12.99
C LEU A 255 8.43 7.66 12.56
N TYR A 256 8.98 8.05 11.41
CA TYR A 256 8.84 9.39 10.86
C TYR A 256 7.37 9.76 10.66
N TRP A 257 6.58 8.93 9.99
CA TRP A 257 5.16 9.18 9.75
C TRP A 257 4.32 9.11 11.03
N THR A 258 4.65 8.20 11.94
CA THR A 258 4.04 8.14 13.27
C THR A 258 4.28 9.43 14.04
N LYS A 259 5.50 9.99 13.99
CA LYS A 259 5.83 11.28 14.61
C LYS A 259 5.09 12.44 13.95
N LYS A 260 4.75 12.34 12.67
CA LYS A 260 3.90 13.31 11.96
C LYS A 260 2.42 13.23 12.35
N GLY A 261 2.03 12.21 13.12
CA GLY A 261 0.66 12.02 13.62
C GLY A 261 -0.19 11.03 12.82
N VAL A 262 0.41 10.26 11.92
CA VAL A 262 -0.28 9.15 11.24
C VAL A 262 -0.67 8.08 12.27
N ASP A 263 -1.90 7.59 12.17
CA ASP A 263 -2.49 6.70 13.18
C ASP A 263 -2.35 5.21 12.84
N GLY A 264 -1.86 4.88 11.66
CA GLY A 264 -1.66 3.49 11.28
C GLY A 264 -1.18 3.32 9.85
N PHE A 265 -0.90 2.08 9.50
CA PHE A 265 -0.35 1.71 8.19
C PHE A 265 -1.08 0.50 7.62
N ARG A 266 -1.47 0.58 6.36
CA ARG A 266 -1.75 -0.61 5.55
C ARG A 266 -0.46 -0.98 4.82
N CYS A 267 0.01 -2.18 5.03
CA CYS A 267 1.28 -2.65 4.52
C CYS A 267 1.06 -3.49 3.26
N ASP A 268 1.43 -2.89 2.12
CA ASP A 268 1.34 -3.49 0.80
C ASP A 268 2.20 -4.75 0.70
N MET A 269 1.64 -5.84 0.15
CA MET A 269 2.33 -7.11 -0.04
C MET A 269 3.16 -7.54 1.17
N ALA A 270 2.61 -7.40 2.37
CA ALA A 270 3.32 -7.63 3.63
C ALA A 270 3.92 -9.05 3.74
N GLU A 271 3.30 -10.05 3.09
CA GLU A 271 3.78 -11.43 3.07
C GLU A 271 5.09 -11.63 2.27
N MET A 272 5.43 -10.69 1.39
CA MET A 272 6.71 -10.71 0.66
C MET A 272 7.88 -10.14 1.47
N VAL A 273 7.63 -9.71 2.71
CA VAL A 273 8.60 -9.17 3.67
C VAL A 273 8.66 -10.11 4.86
N PRO A 274 9.87 -10.49 5.35
CA PRO A 274 10.00 -11.44 6.46
C PRO A 274 9.20 -11.03 7.69
N VAL A 275 8.50 -11.97 8.30
CA VAL A 275 7.72 -11.73 9.51
C VAL A 275 8.57 -11.21 10.67
N GLU A 276 9.86 -11.56 10.70
CA GLU A 276 10.85 -11.10 11.66
C GLU A 276 11.08 -9.58 11.59
N PHE A 277 11.02 -8.99 10.38
CA PHE A 277 11.06 -7.53 10.25
C PHE A 277 9.86 -6.88 10.94
N TRP A 278 8.67 -7.42 10.77
CA TRP A 278 7.46 -6.89 11.40
C TRP A 278 7.54 -7.00 12.92
N ALA A 279 7.99 -8.15 13.43
CA ALA A 279 8.24 -8.36 14.85
C ALA A 279 9.29 -7.37 15.43
N TYR A 280 10.20 -6.87 14.59
CA TYR A 280 11.18 -5.85 14.98
C TYR A 280 10.61 -4.42 14.91
N ALA A 281 9.87 -4.08 13.85
CA ALA A 281 9.45 -2.72 13.55
C ALA A 281 8.17 -2.31 14.30
N ILE A 282 7.13 -3.15 14.32
CA ILE A 282 5.81 -2.82 14.89
C ILE A 282 5.90 -2.44 16.37
N PRO A 283 6.61 -3.17 17.24
CA PRO A 283 6.75 -2.77 18.64
C PRO A 283 7.38 -1.38 18.84
N LYS A 284 8.33 -0.99 17.96
CA LYS A 284 8.98 0.32 18.03
C LYS A 284 8.00 1.44 17.70
N VAL A 285 7.17 1.24 16.67
CA VAL A 285 6.10 2.18 16.33
C VAL A 285 5.07 2.26 17.44
N LYS A 286 4.62 1.13 17.98
CA LYS A 286 3.65 1.09 19.09
C LYS A 286 4.21 1.65 20.39
N ALA A 287 5.52 1.64 20.59
CA ALA A 287 6.15 2.33 21.72
C ALA A 287 6.01 3.87 21.59
N GLN A 288 6.01 4.40 20.35
CA GLN A 288 5.80 5.82 20.09
C GLN A 288 4.31 6.19 20.07
N ASN A 289 3.46 5.35 19.48
CA ASN A 289 2.00 5.51 19.44
C ASN A 289 1.33 4.14 19.74
N PRO A 290 0.95 3.85 20.98
CA PRO A 290 0.30 2.57 21.34
C PRO A 290 -1.02 2.30 20.63
N ALA A 291 -1.68 3.34 20.10
CA ALA A 291 -2.94 3.23 19.36
C ALA A 291 -2.74 3.03 17.85
N ALA A 292 -1.51 3.04 17.36
CA ALA A 292 -1.23 2.82 15.95
C ALA A 292 -1.67 1.41 15.52
N ILE A 293 -2.41 1.33 14.41
CA ILE A 293 -2.86 0.06 13.86
C ILE A 293 -2.06 -0.33 12.61
N PHE A 294 -1.83 -1.64 12.47
CA PHE A 294 -1.15 -2.23 11.32
C PHE A 294 -2.08 -3.21 10.62
N ILE A 295 -2.33 -2.97 9.33
CA ILE A 295 -3.13 -3.82 8.46
C ILE A 295 -2.20 -4.45 7.43
N ALA A 296 -2.16 -5.78 7.34
CA ALA A 296 -1.35 -6.47 6.34
C ALA A 296 -2.18 -6.94 5.15
N GLU A 297 -1.66 -6.72 3.96
CA GLU A 297 -2.09 -7.42 2.77
C GLU A 297 -1.37 -8.75 2.70
N ILE A 298 -2.11 -9.84 2.91
CA ILE A 298 -1.63 -11.22 2.89
C ILE A 298 -2.66 -12.09 2.19
N TYR A 299 -2.20 -12.94 1.28
CA TYR A 299 -3.03 -13.83 0.48
C TYR A 299 -2.82 -15.30 0.79
N ASN A 300 -1.81 -15.67 1.61
CA ASN A 300 -1.57 -17.03 2.06
C ASN A 300 -2.21 -17.29 3.44
N PRO A 301 -3.34 -18.03 3.54
CA PRO A 301 -3.99 -18.31 4.82
C PRO A 301 -3.12 -19.08 5.81
N GLN A 302 -2.12 -19.83 5.36
CA GLN A 302 -1.20 -20.56 6.22
C GLN A 302 -0.29 -19.64 7.03
N GLU A 303 -0.07 -18.41 6.53
CA GLU A 303 0.76 -17.39 7.17
C GLU A 303 -0.02 -16.46 8.10
N TYR A 304 -1.36 -16.46 8.10
CA TYR A 304 -2.16 -15.51 8.88
C TYR A 304 -1.77 -15.50 10.35
N ARG A 305 -1.69 -16.66 10.99
CA ARG A 305 -1.32 -16.75 12.41
C ARG A 305 0.09 -16.22 12.68
N ASN A 306 1.01 -16.47 11.75
CA ASN A 306 2.39 -16.04 11.86
C ASN A 306 2.49 -14.50 11.86
N TYR A 307 1.79 -13.84 10.93
CA TYR A 307 1.81 -12.37 10.84
C TYR A 307 1.04 -11.69 11.96
N ILE A 308 -0.05 -12.28 12.47
CA ILE A 308 -0.78 -11.75 13.64
C ILE A 308 0.07 -11.91 14.91
N PHE A 309 0.45 -13.13 15.26
CA PHE A 309 0.99 -13.41 16.59
C PHE A 309 2.50 -13.20 16.73
N LYS A 310 3.28 -13.46 15.68
CA LYS A 310 4.72 -13.20 15.65
C LYS A 310 5.01 -11.82 15.06
N GLY A 311 4.41 -11.48 13.93
CA GLY A 311 4.60 -10.21 13.23
C GLY A 311 4.05 -9.02 13.99
N GLY A 312 2.95 -9.20 14.75
CA GLY A 312 2.33 -8.17 15.57
C GLY A 312 1.31 -7.29 14.83
N PHE A 313 0.83 -7.73 13.66
CA PHE A 313 -0.24 -7.03 12.94
C PHE A 313 -1.55 -7.08 13.72
N ASP A 314 -2.26 -5.97 13.71
CA ASP A 314 -3.58 -5.87 14.32
C ASP A 314 -4.64 -6.53 13.43
N TYR A 315 -4.51 -6.35 12.10
CA TYR A 315 -5.47 -6.85 11.12
C TYR A 315 -4.82 -7.36 9.86
N LEU A 316 -5.44 -8.38 9.23
CA LEU A 316 -5.10 -8.92 7.92
C LEU A 316 -6.29 -8.82 6.97
N TYR A 317 -6.05 -8.71 5.68
CA TYR A 317 -7.10 -8.80 4.67
C TYR A 317 -7.77 -10.18 4.68
N ASP A 318 -9.10 -10.23 4.86
CA ASP A 318 -9.91 -11.45 4.71
C ASP A 318 -10.30 -11.66 3.23
N LYS A 319 -9.27 -11.79 2.38
CA LYS A 319 -9.44 -11.86 0.91
C LYS A 319 -9.72 -13.29 0.43
N VAL A 320 -8.76 -14.18 0.65
CA VAL A 320 -8.75 -15.52 0.04
C VAL A 320 -9.86 -16.42 0.61
N GLY A 321 -10.27 -16.18 1.83
CA GLY A 321 -11.36 -16.91 2.46
C GLY A 321 -12.72 -16.28 2.23
N LEU A 322 -13.06 -15.29 3.06
CA LEU A 322 -14.41 -14.72 3.11
C LEU A 322 -14.77 -13.92 1.86
N TYR A 323 -13.90 -13.01 1.43
CA TYR A 323 -14.14 -12.20 0.23
C TYR A 323 -14.41 -13.09 -0.97
N ASP A 324 -13.51 -14.04 -1.29
CA ASP A 324 -13.65 -14.92 -2.44
C ASP A 324 -14.89 -15.80 -2.31
N GLY A 325 -15.17 -16.34 -1.12
CA GLY A 325 -16.37 -17.17 -0.87
C GLY A 325 -17.68 -16.41 -1.14
N ILE A 326 -17.80 -15.18 -0.61
CA ILE A 326 -18.99 -14.35 -0.83
C ILE A 326 -19.10 -13.95 -2.31
N ARG A 327 -18.01 -13.52 -2.93
CA ARG A 327 -17.98 -13.13 -4.34
C ARG A 327 -18.36 -14.29 -5.27
N HIS A 328 -17.85 -15.49 -5.01
CA HIS A 328 -18.20 -16.69 -5.79
C HIS A 328 -19.70 -16.99 -5.72
N ILE A 329 -20.33 -16.86 -4.53
CA ILE A 329 -21.78 -17.05 -4.39
C ILE A 329 -22.54 -15.96 -5.17
N MET A 330 -22.15 -14.69 -5.04
CA MET A 330 -22.78 -13.58 -5.75
C MET A 330 -22.68 -13.74 -7.27
N GLU A 331 -21.54 -14.23 -7.76
CA GLU A 331 -21.29 -14.51 -9.18
C GLU A 331 -21.92 -15.83 -9.64
N LYS A 332 -22.54 -16.58 -8.75
CA LYS A 332 -23.15 -17.90 -9.03
C LYS A 332 -22.16 -18.88 -9.68
N LYS A 333 -20.90 -18.84 -9.22
CA LYS A 333 -19.86 -19.76 -9.71
C LYS A 333 -20.24 -21.21 -9.36
N THR A 334 -19.95 -22.13 -10.29
CA THR A 334 -20.21 -23.56 -10.09
C THR A 334 -19.50 -24.06 -8.81
N GLY A 335 -20.24 -24.72 -7.93
CA GLY A 335 -19.72 -25.26 -6.67
C GLY A 335 -19.68 -24.26 -5.51
N ALA A 336 -19.96 -22.98 -5.72
CA ALA A 336 -20.02 -22.00 -4.63
C ALA A 336 -21.20 -22.28 -3.70
N THR A 337 -20.95 -22.37 -2.40
CA THR A 337 -21.95 -22.68 -1.39
C THR A 337 -21.79 -21.79 -0.16
N THR A 338 -22.87 -21.67 0.64
CA THR A 338 -22.79 -20.96 1.94
C THR A 338 -21.91 -21.70 2.95
N ALA A 339 -21.62 -22.98 2.73
CA ALA A 339 -20.67 -23.73 3.55
C ALA A 339 -19.25 -23.17 3.46
N ASP A 340 -18.88 -22.56 2.31
CA ASP A 340 -17.58 -21.89 2.17
C ASP A 340 -17.43 -20.72 3.15
N ILE A 341 -18.50 -19.94 3.35
CA ILE A 341 -18.52 -18.86 4.34
C ILE A 341 -18.34 -19.41 5.75
N SER A 342 -19.12 -20.44 6.12
CA SER A 342 -19.05 -21.07 7.45
C SER A 342 -17.67 -21.67 7.72
N ARG A 343 -17.08 -22.32 6.73
CA ARG A 343 -15.73 -22.91 6.81
C ARG A 343 -14.68 -21.84 7.15
N VAL A 344 -14.73 -20.69 6.49
CA VAL A 344 -13.76 -19.63 6.68
C VAL A 344 -13.77 -19.11 8.12
N TRP A 345 -14.91 -18.66 8.61
CA TRP A 345 -14.94 -18.02 9.91
C TRP A 345 -14.93 -19.01 11.09
N GLN A 346 -15.43 -20.23 10.92
CA GLN A 346 -15.43 -21.26 11.98
C GLN A 346 -14.12 -22.04 12.06
N ASN A 347 -13.54 -22.38 10.92
CA ASN A 347 -12.41 -23.30 10.87
C ASN A 347 -11.09 -22.62 10.48
N GLU A 348 -11.08 -21.69 9.51
CA GLU A 348 -9.85 -21.06 9.04
C GLU A 348 -9.43 -19.90 9.92
N SER A 349 -10.33 -18.95 10.20
CA SER A 349 -10.03 -17.80 11.04
C SER A 349 -10.12 -18.14 12.52
N GLY A 350 -11.13 -18.90 12.93
CA GLY A 350 -11.29 -19.43 14.28
C GLY A 350 -11.08 -18.36 15.37
N ASP A 351 -10.07 -18.57 16.21
CA ASP A 351 -9.71 -17.72 17.34
C ASP A 351 -9.16 -16.34 16.96
N PHE A 352 -8.71 -16.14 15.72
CA PHE A 352 -8.23 -14.83 15.24
C PHE A 352 -9.22 -14.14 14.26
N ALA A 353 -10.46 -14.59 14.17
CA ALA A 353 -11.45 -14.01 13.25
C ALA A 353 -11.66 -12.49 13.44
N ASN A 354 -11.46 -11.97 14.65
CA ASN A 354 -11.55 -10.55 14.94
C ASN A 354 -10.34 -9.74 14.43
N HIS A 355 -9.26 -10.40 14.03
CA HIS A 355 -8.12 -9.79 13.36
C HIS A 355 -8.28 -9.72 11.83
N MET A 356 -9.36 -10.27 11.26
CA MET A 356 -9.58 -10.28 9.83
C MET A 356 -10.37 -9.05 9.39
N LEU A 357 -9.72 -8.18 8.58
CA LEU A 357 -10.35 -7.01 7.97
C LEU A 357 -11.22 -7.46 6.79
N ARG A 358 -12.51 -7.21 6.89
CA ARG A 358 -13.51 -7.65 5.90
C ARG A 358 -13.88 -6.56 4.94
N PHE A 359 -14.05 -6.93 3.68
CA PHE A 359 -14.44 -6.05 2.59
C PHE A 359 -15.03 -6.86 1.43
N LEU A 360 -15.73 -6.18 0.52
CA LEU A 360 -16.18 -6.75 -0.76
C LEU A 360 -15.66 -5.99 -1.97
N GLU A 361 -15.04 -4.85 -1.74
CA GLU A 361 -14.40 -4.00 -2.75
C GLU A 361 -13.15 -3.40 -2.14
N ASN A 362 -12.13 -3.23 -2.97
CA ASN A 362 -10.97 -2.42 -2.71
C ASN A 362 -10.45 -1.85 -4.06
N HIS A 363 -9.29 -1.23 -4.06
CA HIS A 363 -8.72 -0.61 -5.25
C HIS A 363 -8.18 -1.63 -6.29
N ASP A 364 -7.98 -2.90 -5.91
CA ASP A 364 -7.47 -3.96 -6.79
C ASP A 364 -8.60 -4.83 -7.38
N GLU A 365 -9.78 -4.78 -6.79
CA GLU A 365 -10.85 -5.70 -7.12
C GLU A 365 -11.93 -5.03 -7.98
N THR A 366 -12.54 -5.83 -8.87
CA THR A 366 -13.67 -5.37 -9.67
C THR A 366 -14.79 -4.87 -8.78
N ARG A 367 -15.26 -3.64 -9.03
CA ARG A 367 -16.39 -3.02 -8.30
C ARG A 367 -17.64 -3.87 -8.42
N LEU A 368 -18.39 -3.99 -7.33
CA LEU A 368 -19.66 -4.74 -7.30
C LEU A 368 -20.68 -4.21 -8.32
N ASN A 369 -20.64 -2.91 -8.61
CA ASN A 369 -21.52 -2.26 -9.58
C ASN A 369 -20.91 -2.18 -11.00
N SER A 370 -19.79 -2.85 -11.24
CA SER A 370 -19.18 -2.90 -12.56
C SER A 370 -19.97 -3.83 -13.50
N PRO A 371 -20.17 -3.45 -14.77
CA PRO A 371 -20.72 -4.37 -15.77
C PRO A 371 -19.90 -5.66 -15.97
N ALA A 372 -18.62 -5.64 -15.59
CA ALA A 372 -17.75 -6.80 -15.62
C ALA A 372 -18.00 -7.78 -14.45
N PHE A 373 -18.77 -7.39 -13.45
CA PHE A 373 -19.14 -8.26 -12.34
C PHE A 373 -20.51 -8.92 -12.59
N ALA A 374 -20.60 -10.24 -12.50
CA ALA A 374 -21.78 -11.00 -12.89
C ALA A 374 -23.06 -10.66 -12.12
N ALA A 375 -22.93 -10.10 -10.91
CA ALA A 375 -24.05 -9.66 -10.08
C ALA A 375 -24.23 -8.13 -10.11
N ALA A 376 -23.87 -7.49 -11.20
CA ALA A 376 -23.72 -6.04 -11.39
C ALA A 376 -25.01 -5.23 -11.19
N ASN A 377 -25.59 -5.30 -10.01
CA ASN A 377 -26.64 -4.38 -9.58
C ASN A 377 -26.62 -4.22 -8.07
N PHE A 378 -27.09 -3.07 -7.60
CA PHE A 378 -27.12 -2.72 -6.20
C PHE A 378 -27.83 -3.78 -5.34
N TRP A 379 -29.01 -4.25 -5.75
CA TRP A 379 -29.81 -5.17 -4.96
C TRP A 379 -29.17 -6.55 -4.81
N SER A 380 -28.50 -7.03 -5.85
CA SER A 380 -27.75 -8.31 -5.80
C SER A 380 -26.52 -8.23 -4.90
N SER A 381 -26.00 -7.03 -4.66
CA SER A 381 -24.83 -6.80 -3.80
C SER A 381 -25.17 -6.74 -2.31
N ILE A 382 -26.41 -6.37 -1.95
CA ILE A 382 -26.85 -6.17 -0.57
C ILE A 382 -26.60 -7.39 0.34
N PRO A 383 -26.96 -8.64 -0.02
CA PRO A 383 -26.72 -9.78 0.86
C PRO A 383 -25.25 -9.97 1.21
N GLY A 384 -24.34 -9.81 0.23
CA GLY A 384 -22.90 -9.90 0.47
C GLY A 384 -22.39 -8.79 1.38
N MET A 385 -22.85 -7.56 1.16
CA MET A 385 -22.48 -6.41 2.01
C MET A 385 -22.97 -6.60 3.46
N VAL A 386 -24.21 -7.09 3.65
CA VAL A 386 -24.77 -7.35 5.00
C VAL A 386 -23.95 -8.43 5.70
N LEU A 387 -23.65 -9.55 5.03
CA LEU A 387 -22.82 -10.62 5.59
C LEU A 387 -21.44 -10.07 6.00
N THR A 388 -20.76 -9.39 5.09
CA THR A 388 -19.43 -8.80 5.35
C THR A 388 -19.43 -7.86 6.55
N ALA A 389 -20.48 -7.04 6.69
CA ALA A 389 -20.58 -6.05 7.76
C ALA A 389 -20.99 -6.63 9.11
N SER A 390 -21.78 -7.71 9.14
CA SER A 390 -22.44 -8.21 10.35
C SER A 390 -21.91 -9.55 10.89
N MET A 391 -21.09 -10.25 10.12
CA MET A 391 -20.72 -11.64 10.46
C MET A 391 -19.86 -11.73 11.72
N HIS A 392 -19.07 -10.71 12.06
CA HIS A 392 -18.13 -10.75 13.18
C HIS A 392 -17.83 -9.34 13.71
N ASP A 393 -17.24 -9.25 14.91
CA ASP A 393 -16.83 -7.98 15.53
C ASP A 393 -15.52 -7.41 14.96
N GLY A 394 -14.84 -8.14 14.09
CA GLY A 394 -13.62 -7.69 13.41
C GLY A 394 -13.83 -6.45 12.54
N PRO A 395 -12.74 -5.80 12.11
CA PRO A 395 -12.81 -4.56 11.36
C PRO A 395 -13.49 -4.73 10.00
N LEU A 396 -14.10 -3.64 9.52
CA LEU A 396 -14.76 -3.55 8.21
C LEU A 396 -14.10 -2.47 7.37
N MET A 397 -13.84 -2.76 6.10
CA MET A 397 -13.39 -1.76 5.13
C MET A 397 -14.46 -1.56 4.05
N ILE A 398 -14.72 -0.31 3.70
CA ILE A 398 -15.60 0.14 2.62
C ILE A 398 -14.78 1.01 1.66
N TYR A 399 -14.91 0.73 0.37
CA TYR A 399 -14.21 1.46 -0.70
C TYR A 399 -15.16 2.24 -1.59
#